data_a3a32cd5d205298b19666eb84dbd48ad
#
_entry.id   a3a32cd5d205298b19666eb84dbd48ad
#
_cell.length_a   1.000
_cell.length_b   1.000
_cell.length_c   1.000
_cell.angle_alpha   90.00
_cell.angle_beta   90.00
_cell.angle_gamma   90.00
#
_symmetry.space_group_name_H-M   'P 1'
#
loop_
_entity.id
_entity.type
_entity.pdbx_description
1 polymer ?
#
loop_
_entity_poly.entity_id
_entity_poly.type
_entity_poly.pdbx_seq_one_letter_code
_entity_poly.pdbx_strand_id
1 'polypeptide(L)'
;MLLAGLVAFPLCEFVQADSPLEKRMNQMRRSFKELKKAMEAPVEADKKKYLSWVADLKKASEEAKTMEPEKTEKVPADQQKAFLEGYRSKMEESIELTDELGKAIEAGKWAEAKALIGQINQVQREGHGKYRGKEH
;
A
#
# COMPACT_ATOMS: atom_id res chain seq x y z
N MET A 1 -24.66 53.12 -1.64
CA MET A 1 -23.29 52.60 -1.45
C MET A 1 -23.32 51.11 -1.38
N LEU A 2 -23.10 50.50 -2.51
CA LEU A 2 -22.97 49.06 -2.60
C LEU A 2 -21.54 48.68 -2.31
N LEU A 3 -21.31 48.23 -1.09
CA LEU A 3 -20.17 47.40 -0.81
C LEU A 3 -20.39 46.07 -1.49
N ALA A 4 -19.83 45.92 -2.67
CA ALA A 4 -19.63 44.64 -3.24
C ALA A 4 -18.72 43.89 -2.28
N GLY A 5 -19.31 43.11 -1.41
CA GLY A 5 -18.57 42.11 -0.67
C GLY A 5 -17.90 41.20 -1.68
N LEU A 6 -16.62 41.42 -1.86
CA LEU A 6 -15.79 40.43 -2.49
C LEU A 6 -15.85 39.22 -1.55
N VAL A 7 -16.77 38.31 -1.83
CA VAL A 7 -16.66 36.99 -1.31
C VAL A 7 -15.45 36.39 -2.01
N ALA A 8 -14.30 36.64 -1.45
CA ALA A 8 -13.16 35.83 -1.74
C ALA A 8 -13.58 34.43 -1.29
N PHE A 9 -14.13 33.66 -2.21
CA PHE A 9 -14.02 32.23 -2.07
C PHE A 9 -12.54 31.99 -1.91
N PRO A 10 -12.08 31.47 -0.77
CA PRO A 10 -10.78 30.87 -0.80
C PRO A 10 -10.87 29.93 -1.98
N LEU A 11 -10.06 30.13 -2.97
CA LEU A 11 -9.70 29.06 -3.85
C LEU A 11 -9.38 27.94 -2.89
N CYS A 12 -10.38 27.10 -2.65
CA CYS A 12 -10.11 25.81 -2.10
C CYS A 12 -9.13 25.26 -3.06
N GLU A 13 -7.88 25.39 -2.73
CA GLU A 13 -6.90 24.50 -3.26
C GLU A 13 -7.56 23.16 -3.09
N PHE A 14 -8.03 22.60 -4.19
CA PHE A 14 -8.33 21.21 -4.26
C PHE A 14 -7.00 20.50 -4.11
N VAL A 15 -6.46 20.55 -2.91
CA VAL A 15 -5.62 19.47 -2.43
C VAL A 15 -6.59 18.31 -2.43
N GLN A 16 -6.58 17.56 -3.52
CA GLN A 16 -7.29 16.29 -3.54
C GLN A 16 -6.75 15.52 -2.34
N ALA A 17 -7.52 15.55 -1.27
CA ALA A 17 -7.22 14.69 -0.14
C ALA A 17 -7.11 13.29 -0.72
N ASP A 18 -5.99 12.61 -0.44
CA ASP A 18 -5.80 11.23 -0.83
C ASP A 18 -7.06 10.45 -0.48
N SER A 19 -7.54 9.63 -1.41
CA SER A 19 -8.65 8.71 -1.13
C SER A 19 -8.26 7.80 0.04
N PRO A 20 -9.22 7.20 0.75
CA PRO A 20 -8.92 6.23 1.80
C PRO A 20 -7.97 5.13 1.33
N LEU A 21 -8.14 4.64 0.11
CA LEU A 21 -7.24 3.63 -0.48
C LEU A 21 -5.82 4.18 -0.67
N GLU A 22 -5.68 5.39 -1.20
CA GLU A 22 -4.37 6.02 -1.39
C GLU A 22 -3.64 6.21 -0.05
N LYS A 23 -4.35 6.56 1.00
CA LYS A 23 -3.78 6.65 2.36
C LYS A 23 -3.20 5.31 2.80
N ARG A 24 -3.92 4.21 2.56
CA ARG A 24 -3.45 2.85 2.88
C ARG A 24 -2.26 2.46 2.03
N MET A 25 -2.30 2.76 0.73
CA MET A 25 -1.19 2.52 -0.18
C MET A 25 0.07 3.30 0.23
N ASN A 26 -0.08 4.53 0.69
CA ASN A 26 1.03 5.33 1.20
C ASN A 26 1.61 4.76 2.49
N GLN A 27 0.78 4.24 3.39
CA GLN A 27 1.23 3.54 4.60
C GLN A 27 1.99 2.27 4.25
N MET A 28 1.48 1.47 3.33
CA MET A 28 2.15 0.27 2.82
C MET A 28 3.53 0.62 2.24
N ARG A 29 3.59 1.66 1.43
CA ARG A 29 4.83 2.12 0.81
C ARG A 29 5.87 2.53 1.84
N ARG A 30 5.46 3.28 2.85
CA ARG A 30 6.37 3.74 3.92
C ARG A 30 6.93 2.57 4.71
N SER A 31 6.06 1.69 5.19
CA SER A 31 6.48 0.52 5.97
C SER A 31 7.36 -0.41 5.15
N PHE A 32 7.00 -0.65 3.90
CA PHE A 32 7.77 -1.50 3.00
C PHE A 32 9.15 -0.90 2.69
N LYS A 33 9.23 0.40 2.46
CA LYS A 33 10.50 1.10 2.22
C LYS A 33 11.48 0.93 3.39
N GLU A 34 10.97 1.08 4.63
CA GLU A 34 11.79 0.89 5.83
C GLU A 34 12.26 -0.56 5.97
N LEU A 35 11.36 -1.52 5.73
CA LEU A 35 11.70 -2.94 5.76
C LEU A 35 12.73 -3.32 4.69
N LYS A 36 12.57 -2.83 3.49
CA LYS A 36 13.50 -3.07 2.38
C LYS A 36 14.90 -2.56 2.72
N LYS A 37 14.99 -1.36 3.26
CA LYS A 37 16.25 -0.76 3.69
C LYS A 37 16.89 -1.55 4.84
N ALA A 38 16.08 -1.92 5.83
CA ALA A 38 16.55 -2.67 6.99
C ALA A 38 17.09 -4.05 6.61
N MET A 39 16.46 -4.74 5.66
CA MET A 39 16.87 -6.08 5.26
C MET A 39 18.14 -6.10 4.40
N GLU A 40 18.64 -4.97 3.99
CA GLU A 40 19.97 -4.87 3.35
C GLU A 40 21.11 -5.13 4.35
N ALA A 41 20.93 -4.67 5.60
CA ALA A 41 21.89 -4.87 6.69
C ALA A 41 21.13 -5.02 8.02
N PRO A 42 20.44 -6.15 8.24
CA PRO A 42 19.60 -6.30 9.43
C PRO A 42 20.43 -6.40 10.72
N VAL A 43 19.88 -5.79 11.77
CA VAL A 43 20.48 -5.77 13.10
C VAL A 43 19.54 -6.50 14.06
N GLU A 44 20.02 -7.53 14.73
CA GLU A 44 19.23 -8.34 15.68
C GLU A 44 18.56 -7.48 16.78
N ALA A 45 19.27 -6.47 17.27
CA ALA A 45 18.77 -5.56 18.29
C ALA A 45 17.54 -4.75 17.85
N ASP A 46 17.33 -4.58 16.54
CA ASP A 46 16.21 -3.81 15.97
C ASP A 46 15.04 -4.69 15.54
N LYS A 47 15.05 -5.96 15.87
CA LYS A 47 14.01 -6.94 15.49
C LYS A 47 12.59 -6.47 15.82
N LYS A 48 12.37 -5.93 17.01
CA LYS A 48 11.04 -5.42 17.41
C LYS A 48 10.56 -4.28 16.51
N LYS A 49 11.46 -3.43 16.11
CA LYS A 49 11.17 -2.33 15.18
C LYS A 49 10.76 -2.86 13.82
N TYR A 50 11.47 -3.85 13.30
CA TYR A 50 11.13 -4.50 12.04
C TYR A 50 9.75 -5.16 12.09
N LEU A 51 9.45 -5.86 13.17
CA LEU A 51 8.15 -6.51 13.37
C LEU A 51 7.01 -5.49 13.48
N SER A 52 7.27 -4.31 14.04
CA SER A 52 6.31 -3.19 14.04
C SER A 52 5.99 -2.74 12.61
N TRP A 53 6.99 -2.60 11.76
CA TRP A 53 6.76 -2.24 10.35
C TRP A 53 6.03 -3.34 9.57
N VAL A 54 6.32 -4.60 9.87
CA VAL A 54 5.57 -5.74 9.29
C VAL A 54 4.10 -5.67 9.69
N ALA A 55 3.80 -5.40 10.97
CA ALA A 55 2.43 -5.25 11.46
C ALA A 55 1.71 -4.08 10.78
N ASP A 56 2.37 -2.95 10.61
CA ASP A 56 1.83 -1.78 9.91
C ASP A 56 1.55 -2.09 8.44
N LEU A 57 2.48 -2.75 7.77
CA LEU A 57 2.31 -3.18 6.38
C LEU A 57 1.12 -4.11 6.22
N LYS A 58 1.02 -5.11 7.09
CA LYS A 58 -0.08 -6.07 7.08
C LYS A 58 -1.42 -5.40 7.30
N LYS A 59 -1.52 -4.57 8.32
CA LYS A 59 -2.76 -3.85 8.65
C LYS A 59 -3.22 -2.97 7.50
N ALA A 60 -2.32 -2.18 6.93
CA ALA A 60 -2.64 -1.32 5.79
C ALA A 60 -3.09 -2.15 4.58
N SER A 61 -2.44 -3.30 4.33
CA SER A 61 -2.79 -4.20 3.23
C SER A 61 -4.16 -4.84 3.42
N GLU A 62 -4.49 -5.27 4.64
CA GLU A 62 -5.80 -5.84 4.97
C GLU A 62 -6.92 -4.80 4.80
N GLU A 63 -6.69 -3.57 5.23
CA GLU A 63 -7.64 -2.48 5.04
C GLU A 63 -7.81 -2.13 3.56
N ALA A 64 -6.70 -2.03 2.82
CA ALA A 64 -6.72 -1.77 1.38
C ALA A 64 -7.44 -2.85 0.58
N LYS A 65 -7.34 -4.10 1.00
CA LYS A 65 -8.04 -5.24 0.37
C LYS A 65 -9.56 -5.06 0.36
N THR A 66 -10.12 -4.41 1.36
CA THR A 66 -11.57 -4.17 1.48
C THR A 66 -12.05 -2.98 0.65
N MET A 67 -11.14 -2.19 0.10
CA MET A 67 -11.44 -0.99 -0.67
C MET A 67 -11.43 -1.28 -2.16
N GLU A 68 -12.05 -0.39 -2.94
CA GLU A 68 -12.08 -0.49 -4.39
C GLU A 68 -11.07 0.48 -5.01
N PRO A 69 -10.22 0.01 -5.97
CA PRO A 69 -9.40 0.93 -6.76
C PRO A 69 -10.25 1.88 -7.58
N GLU A 70 -9.82 3.13 -7.70
CA GLU A 70 -10.51 4.14 -8.53
C GLU A 70 -10.66 3.71 -9.99
N LYS A 71 -9.67 2.97 -10.49
CA LYS A 71 -9.68 2.43 -11.85
C LYS A 71 -10.89 1.51 -12.12
N THR A 72 -11.49 0.93 -11.08
CA THR A 72 -12.67 0.05 -11.21
C THR A 72 -13.80 0.71 -12.00
N GLU A 73 -14.05 2.00 -11.79
CA GLU A 73 -15.10 2.75 -12.49
C GLU A 73 -14.83 2.85 -13.99
N LYS A 74 -13.57 2.77 -14.41
CA LYS A 74 -13.15 2.85 -15.82
C LYS A 74 -13.17 1.50 -16.52
N VAL A 75 -13.34 0.41 -15.76
CA VAL A 75 -13.45 -0.94 -16.30
C VAL A 75 -14.89 -1.17 -16.78
N PRO A 76 -15.09 -1.79 -17.96
CA PRO A 76 -16.44 -2.13 -18.42
C PRO A 76 -17.22 -2.90 -17.35
N ALA A 77 -18.51 -2.61 -17.23
CA ALA A 77 -19.35 -3.14 -16.15
C ALA A 77 -19.32 -4.67 -16.03
N ASP A 78 -19.28 -5.37 -17.15
CA ASP A 78 -19.20 -6.83 -17.21
C ASP A 78 -17.85 -7.40 -16.77
N GLN A 79 -16.80 -6.58 -16.66
CA GLN A 79 -15.46 -6.96 -16.27
C GLN A 79 -15.07 -6.49 -14.85
N GLN A 80 -15.89 -5.67 -14.23
CA GLN A 80 -15.57 -5.07 -12.91
C GLN A 80 -15.43 -6.12 -11.81
N LYS A 81 -16.27 -7.14 -11.82
CA LYS A 81 -16.20 -8.23 -10.84
C LYS A 81 -14.86 -8.96 -10.89
N ALA A 82 -14.46 -9.37 -12.09
CA ALA A 82 -13.18 -10.04 -12.30
C ALA A 82 -11.98 -9.15 -11.93
N PHE A 83 -12.07 -7.85 -12.23
CA PHE A 83 -11.06 -6.87 -11.86
C PHE A 83 -10.90 -6.77 -10.34
N LEU A 84 -12.00 -6.67 -9.60
CA LEU A 84 -11.98 -6.60 -8.13
C LEU A 84 -11.48 -7.90 -7.50
N GLU A 85 -11.88 -9.05 -8.04
CA GLU A 85 -11.39 -10.36 -7.56
C GLU A 85 -9.87 -10.47 -7.77
N GLY A 86 -9.37 -10.04 -8.92
CA GLY A 86 -7.94 -10.01 -9.20
C GLY A 86 -7.18 -9.06 -8.27
N TYR A 87 -7.72 -7.89 -8.01
CA TYR A 87 -7.18 -6.93 -7.06
C TYR A 87 -7.06 -7.54 -5.64
N ARG A 88 -8.14 -8.13 -5.15
CA ARG A 88 -8.17 -8.76 -3.84
C ARG A 88 -7.22 -9.94 -3.75
N SER A 89 -7.12 -10.72 -4.80
CA SER A 89 -6.17 -11.84 -4.88
C SER A 89 -4.72 -11.37 -4.78
N LYS A 90 -4.36 -10.28 -5.45
CA LYS A 90 -3.02 -9.67 -5.34
C LYS A 90 -2.74 -9.14 -3.94
N MET A 91 -3.72 -8.49 -3.32
CA MET A 91 -3.59 -8.03 -1.93
C MET A 91 -3.42 -9.20 -0.97
N GLU A 92 -4.16 -10.29 -1.15
CA GLU A 92 -4.03 -11.50 -0.33
C GLU A 92 -2.64 -12.13 -0.48
N GLU A 93 -2.14 -12.24 -1.69
CA GLU A 93 -0.78 -12.72 -1.96
C GLU A 93 0.27 -11.88 -1.22
N SER A 94 0.13 -10.56 -1.27
CA SER A 94 1.02 -9.64 -0.53
C SER A 94 0.91 -9.81 0.99
N ILE A 95 -0.30 -10.01 1.51
CA ILE A 95 -0.55 -10.24 2.94
C ILE A 95 0.11 -11.55 3.40
N GLU A 96 -0.03 -12.62 2.65
CA GLU A 96 0.59 -13.92 2.95
C GLU A 96 2.12 -13.82 2.97
N LEU A 97 2.71 -13.14 1.99
CA LEU A 97 4.15 -12.91 1.95
C LEU A 97 4.62 -12.03 3.12
N THR A 98 3.81 -11.07 3.53
CA THR A 98 4.09 -10.22 4.69
C THR A 98 4.07 -11.02 5.99
N ASP A 99 3.15 -11.97 6.14
CA ASP A 99 3.13 -12.90 7.27
C ASP A 99 4.38 -13.77 7.31
N GLU A 100 4.79 -14.32 6.18
CA GLU A 100 6.02 -15.10 6.06
C GLU A 100 7.25 -14.26 6.41
N LEU A 101 7.28 -13.00 5.95
CA LEU A 101 8.34 -12.06 6.28
C LEU A 101 8.44 -11.85 7.80
N GLY A 102 7.32 -11.66 8.47
CA GLY A 102 7.28 -11.52 9.93
C GLY A 102 7.86 -12.74 10.65
N LYS A 103 7.50 -13.93 10.19
CA LYS A 103 8.03 -15.18 10.74
C LYS A 103 9.53 -15.34 10.52
N ALA A 104 10.02 -14.98 9.35
CA ALA A 104 11.45 -15.03 9.03
C ALA A 104 12.25 -14.05 9.89
N ILE A 105 11.75 -12.83 10.08
CA ILE A 105 12.38 -11.82 10.93
C ILE A 105 12.41 -12.30 12.39
N GLU A 106 11.30 -12.81 12.90
CA GLU A 106 11.21 -13.31 14.27
C GLU A 106 12.19 -14.45 14.52
N ALA A 107 12.36 -15.34 13.56
CA ALA A 107 13.31 -16.44 13.63
C ALA A 107 14.76 -16.05 13.36
N GLY A 108 15.03 -14.79 13.02
CA GLY A 108 16.36 -14.32 12.66
C GLY A 108 16.89 -14.88 11.33
N LYS A 109 16.00 -15.34 10.45
CA LYS A 109 16.32 -15.86 9.12
C LYS A 109 16.43 -14.71 8.12
N TRP A 110 17.53 -13.95 8.22
CA TRP A 110 17.69 -12.70 7.47
C TRP A 110 17.77 -12.88 5.96
N ALA A 111 18.42 -13.94 5.49
CA ALA A 111 18.50 -14.23 4.06
C ALA A 111 17.11 -14.55 3.47
N GLU A 112 16.31 -15.31 4.20
CA GLU A 112 14.92 -15.61 3.82
C GLU A 112 14.06 -14.34 3.84
N ALA A 113 14.21 -13.51 4.87
CA ALA A 113 13.50 -12.23 4.97
C ALA A 113 13.83 -11.32 3.78
N LYS A 114 15.09 -11.22 3.39
CA LYS A 114 15.50 -10.45 2.22
C LYS A 114 14.89 -10.98 0.92
N ALA A 115 14.83 -12.29 0.75
CA ALA A 115 14.19 -12.91 -0.42
C ALA A 115 12.70 -12.61 -0.46
N LEU A 116 12.01 -12.63 0.69
CA LEU A 116 10.60 -12.28 0.80
C LEU A 116 10.33 -10.81 0.45
N ILE A 117 11.21 -9.90 0.83
CA ILE A 117 11.14 -8.50 0.40
C ILE A 117 11.12 -8.40 -1.13
N GLY A 118 11.96 -9.16 -1.81
CA GLY A 118 11.97 -9.21 -3.29
C GLY A 118 10.67 -9.71 -3.88
N GLN A 119 10.08 -10.74 -3.28
CA GLN A 119 8.79 -11.30 -3.72
C GLN A 119 7.64 -10.31 -3.48
N ILE A 120 7.59 -9.67 -2.33
CA ILE A 120 6.58 -8.62 -2.03
C ILE A 120 6.71 -7.48 -3.03
N ASN A 121 7.92 -7.04 -3.32
CA ASN A 121 8.18 -5.97 -4.27
C ASN A 121 7.63 -6.31 -5.67
N GLN A 122 7.81 -7.55 -6.12
CA GLN A 122 7.30 -8.02 -7.40
C GLN A 122 5.76 -8.01 -7.43
N VAL A 123 5.11 -8.54 -6.40
CA VAL A 123 3.65 -8.54 -6.29
C VAL A 123 3.11 -7.11 -6.31
N GLN A 124 3.75 -6.19 -5.60
CA GLN A 124 3.37 -4.78 -5.58
C GLN A 124 3.51 -4.13 -6.96
N ARG A 125 4.58 -4.41 -7.69
CA ARG A 125 4.76 -3.91 -9.07
C ARG A 125 3.69 -4.41 -10.01
N GLU A 126 3.38 -5.70 -9.96
CA GLU A 126 2.32 -6.31 -10.76
C GLU A 126 0.96 -5.69 -10.43
N GLY A 127 0.68 -5.53 -9.15
CA GLY A 127 -0.56 -4.91 -8.68
C GLY A 127 -0.68 -3.44 -9.09
N HIS A 128 0.37 -2.65 -8.95
CA HIS A 128 0.38 -1.25 -9.38
C HIS A 128 0.15 -1.11 -10.87
N GLY A 129 0.81 -1.93 -11.69
CA GLY A 129 0.66 -1.88 -13.14
C GLY A 129 -0.76 -2.17 -13.61
N LYS A 130 -1.47 -3.05 -12.93
CA LYS A 130 -2.80 -3.54 -13.34
C LYS A 130 -3.94 -2.78 -12.69
N TYR A 131 -3.84 -2.44 -11.40
CA TYR A 131 -4.95 -1.94 -10.59
C TYR A 131 -4.85 -0.47 -10.22
N ARG A 132 -3.69 0.15 -10.34
CA ARG A 132 -3.52 1.56 -10.04
C ARG A 132 -3.97 2.41 -11.22
N GLY A 133 -4.71 3.48 -10.94
CA GLY A 133 -5.00 4.51 -11.92
C GLY A 133 -3.73 5.25 -12.34
N LYS A 134 -3.79 5.98 -13.46
CA LYS A 134 -2.66 6.82 -13.89
C LYS A 134 -2.32 7.82 -12.80
N GLU A 135 -1.04 7.88 -12.45
CA GLU A 135 -0.51 8.95 -11.64
C GLU A 135 -0.67 10.27 -12.39
N HIS A 136 -1.20 11.25 -11.70
CA HIS A 136 -1.17 12.63 -12.15
C HIS A 136 0.06 13.32 -11.64
#